data_35b2ae0c0d82e8d4197b148a3abfa4cb
#
_entry.id   35b2ae0c0d82e8d4197b148a3abfa4cb
#
_cell.length_a   1.000
_cell.length_b   1.000
_cell.length_c   1.000
_cell.angle_alpha   90.00
_cell.angle_beta   90.00
_cell.angle_gamma   90.00
#
_symmetry.space_group_name_H-M   'P 1'
#
loop_
_entity.id
_entity.type
_entity.pdbx_description
1 polymer ?
#
loop_
_entity_poly.entity_id
_entity_poly.type
_entity_poly.pdbx_seq_one_letter_code
_entity_poly.pdbx_strand_id
1 'polypeptide(L)'
;MKRPAVLVIEDCPQNQQSLHDTLQSSGYSVATISDAERALSTVEDWAKQYQLVIIQEAMSGRSGLELLREARSRRKDLPVVVITRDGDWNGYARALSEGAVDYFPTPVNREELLKAVEGALA
;
A
#
# COMPACT_ATOMS: atom_id res chain seq x y z
N MET A 1 -8.46 11.81 -19.58
CA MET A 1 -8.80 11.23 -18.26
C MET A 1 -7.55 11.11 -17.41
N LYS A 2 -7.68 11.46 -16.15
CA LYS A 2 -6.59 11.27 -15.20
C LYS A 2 -6.39 9.79 -14.92
N ARG A 3 -5.14 9.37 -14.86
CA ARG A 3 -4.80 8.02 -14.39
C ARG A 3 -5.06 7.94 -12.88
N PRO A 4 -5.60 6.83 -12.39
CA PRO A 4 -5.69 6.65 -10.94
C PRO A 4 -4.29 6.71 -10.32
N ALA A 5 -4.19 7.42 -9.20
CA ALA A 5 -2.92 7.62 -8.51
C ALA A 5 -2.79 6.62 -7.35
N VAL A 6 -1.69 5.88 -7.36
CA VAL A 6 -1.37 4.88 -6.34
C VAL A 6 -0.13 5.33 -5.59
N LEU A 7 -0.20 5.29 -4.26
CA LEU A 7 0.96 5.55 -3.41
C LEU A 7 1.53 4.23 -2.92
N VAL A 8 2.85 4.07 -3.01
CA VAL A 8 3.56 2.92 -2.48
C VAL A 8 4.42 3.37 -1.32
N ILE A 9 4.17 2.84 -0.13
CA ILE A 9 4.96 3.10 1.07
C ILE A 9 5.81 1.87 1.34
N GLU A 10 7.07 1.94 0.98
CA GLU A 10 8.00 0.82 1.01
C GLU A 10 9.43 1.33 1.15
N ASP A 11 10.19 0.77 2.08
CA ASP A 11 11.56 1.21 2.34
C ASP A 11 12.65 0.43 1.58
N CYS A 12 12.30 -0.69 0.96
CA CYS A 12 13.25 -1.47 0.17
C CYS A 12 13.27 -0.97 -1.28
N PRO A 13 14.41 -0.46 -1.79
CA PRO A 13 14.46 0.09 -3.16
C PRO A 13 14.05 -0.88 -4.25
N GLN A 14 14.41 -2.17 -4.11
CA GLN A 14 14.05 -3.18 -5.09
C GLN A 14 12.54 -3.39 -5.16
N ASN A 15 11.89 -3.45 -4.01
CA ASN A 15 10.44 -3.61 -3.95
C ASN A 15 9.74 -2.36 -4.48
N GLN A 16 10.24 -1.17 -4.15
CA GLN A 16 9.72 0.09 -4.70
C GLN A 16 9.72 0.06 -6.22
N GLN A 17 10.87 -0.30 -6.81
CA GLN A 17 11.03 -0.29 -8.25
C GLN A 17 10.11 -1.31 -8.91
N SER A 18 10.04 -2.51 -8.36
CA SER A 18 9.19 -3.58 -8.88
C SER A 18 7.71 -3.17 -8.89
N LEU A 19 7.24 -2.61 -7.78
CA LEU A 19 5.86 -2.16 -7.66
C LEU A 19 5.58 -0.99 -8.60
N HIS A 20 6.50 -0.03 -8.64
CA HIS A 20 6.39 1.12 -9.53
C HIS A 20 6.22 0.67 -10.98
N ASP A 21 7.12 -0.20 -11.45
CA ASP A 21 7.11 -0.66 -12.84
C ASP A 21 5.83 -1.44 -13.17
N THR A 22 5.42 -2.31 -12.26
CA THR A 22 4.20 -3.11 -12.44
C THR A 22 2.97 -2.22 -12.57
N LEU A 23 2.82 -1.26 -11.69
CA LEU A 23 1.64 -0.40 -11.66
C LEU A 23 1.67 0.62 -12.81
N GLN A 24 2.82 1.22 -13.07
CA GLN A 24 2.94 2.21 -14.14
C GLN A 24 2.67 1.59 -15.50
N SER A 25 3.19 0.40 -15.75
CA SER A 25 2.96 -0.29 -17.02
C SER A 25 1.50 -0.71 -17.21
N SER A 26 0.73 -0.72 -16.14
CA SER A 26 -0.70 -1.03 -16.19
C SER A 26 -1.58 0.22 -16.20
N GLY A 27 -1.00 1.39 -16.36
CA GLY A 27 -1.73 2.63 -16.55
C GLY A 27 -1.97 3.48 -15.32
N TYR A 28 -1.35 3.14 -14.18
CA TYR A 28 -1.50 3.92 -12.96
C TYR A 28 -0.39 4.96 -12.83
N SER A 29 -0.71 6.08 -12.19
CA SER A 29 0.28 7.05 -11.77
C SER A 29 0.79 6.63 -10.41
N VAL A 30 2.10 6.57 -10.20
CA VAL A 30 2.69 5.99 -9.00
C VAL A 30 3.61 6.97 -8.31
N ALA A 31 3.43 7.13 -7.01
CA ALA A 31 4.36 7.86 -6.15
C ALA A 31 4.84 6.92 -5.04
N THR A 32 5.99 7.21 -4.47
CA THR A 32 6.56 6.38 -3.40
C THR A 32 6.98 7.23 -2.21
N ILE A 33 6.81 6.66 -1.01
CA ILE A 33 7.40 7.17 0.22
C ILE A 33 8.23 6.03 0.80
N SER A 34 9.51 6.27 1.05
CA SER A 34 10.43 5.24 1.49
C SER A 34 10.73 5.27 2.99
N ASP A 35 10.16 6.20 3.71
CA ASP A 35 10.44 6.43 5.13
C ASP A 35 9.13 6.39 5.92
N ALA A 36 9.05 5.50 6.91
CA ALA A 36 7.84 5.32 7.71
C ALA A 36 7.49 6.58 8.53
N GLU A 37 8.50 7.28 9.05
CA GLU A 37 8.25 8.51 9.80
C GLU A 37 7.65 9.59 8.90
N ARG A 38 8.16 9.72 7.70
CA ARG A 38 7.63 10.66 6.72
C ARG A 38 6.21 10.27 6.32
N ALA A 39 5.97 8.98 6.12
CA ALA A 39 4.63 8.51 5.78
C ALA A 39 3.65 8.86 6.88
N LEU A 40 4.03 8.66 8.15
CA LEU A 40 3.16 8.98 9.27
C LEU A 40 2.91 10.47 9.39
N SER A 41 3.96 11.29 9.26
CA SER A 41 3.84 12.75 9.40
C SER A 41 3.03 13.40 8.27
N THR A 42 2.89 12.74 7.13
CA THR A 42 2.16 13.28 5.98
C THR A 42 0.86 12.52 5.66
N VAL A 43 0.41 11.65 6.57
CA VAL A 43 -0.77 10.81 6.33
C VAL A 43 -2.03 11.63 6.03
N GLU A 44 -2.18 12.77 6.66
CA GLU A 44 -3.31 13.67 6.42
C GLU A 44 -3.44 14.00 4.93
N ASP A 45 -2.31 14.29 4.30
CA ASP A 45 -2.29 14.69 2.89
C ASP A 45 -2.50 13.49 1.98
N TRP A 46 -1.71 12.41 2.13
CA TRP A 46 -1.76 11.32 1.18
C TRP A 46 -3.04 10.48 1.32
N ALA A 47 -3.62 10.40 2.51
CA ALA A 47 -4.86 9.64 2.68
C ALA A 47 -5.99 10.22 1.83
N LYS A 48 -5.98 11.52 1.59
CA LYS A 48 -7.00 12.22 0.79
C LYS A 48 -6.64 12.32 -0.68
N GLN A 49 -5.35 12.22 -1.01
CA GLN A 49 -4.84 12.51 -2.35
C GLN A 49 -4.89 11.29 -3.28
N TYR A 50 -4.60 10.10 -2.78
CA TYR A 50 -4.44 8.92 -3.61
C TYR A 50 -5.69 8.06 -3.63
N GLN A 51 -5.91 7.37 -4.75
CA GLN A 51 -7.05 6.48 -4.93
C GLN A 51 -6.83 5.12 -4.28
N LEU A 52 -5.57 4.73 -4.08
CA LEU A 52 -5.20 3.48 -3.43
C LEU A 52 -3.78 3.62 -2.86
N VAL A 53 -3.54 2.95 -1.74
CA VAL A 53 -2.22 2.97 -1.10
C VAL A 53 -1.76 1.54 -0.85
N ILE A 54 -0.50 1.27 -1.15
CA ILE A 54 0.16 0.00 -0.85
C ILE A 54 1.15 0.26 0.27
N ILE A 55 1.06 -0.47 1.38
CA ILE A 55 1.87 -0.24 2.57
C ILE A 55 2.64 -1.51 2.94
N GLN A 56 3.96 -1.39 3.08
CA GLN A 56 4.79 -2.46 3.62
C GLN A 56 4.55 -2.57 5.13
N GLU A 57 4.19 -3.77 5.59
CA GLU A 57 3.94 -4.02 7.02
C GLU A 57 5.21 -3.88 7.86
N ALA A 58 6.31 -4.43 7.37
CA ALA A 58 7.56 -4.52 8.13
C ALA A 58 8.54 -3.42 7.73
N MET A 59 8.23 -2.17 8.06
CA MET A 59 9.13 -1.05 7.80
C MET A 59 10.08 -0.81 8.96
N SER A 60 11.24 -0.23 8.66
CA SER A 60 12.20 0.15 9.68
C SER A 60 11.58 1.15 10.65
N GLY A 61 11.57 0.78 11.93
CA GLY A 61 11.17 1.68 12.99
C GLY A 61 9.67 1.83 13.21
N ARG A 62 8.82 1.35 12.31
CA ARG A 62 7.37 1.46 12.46
C ARG A 62 6.63 0.35 11.74
N SER A 63 5.48 -0.02 12.30
CA SER A 63 4.59 -0.98 11.67
C SER A 63 3.75 -0.33 10.58
N GLY A 64 3.65 -0.97 9.43
CA GLY A 64 2.74 -0.51 8.38
C GLY A 64 1.28 -0.55 8.80
N LEU A 65 0.93 -1.40 9.78
CA LEU A 65 -0.44 -1.44 10.30
C LEU A 65 -0.79 -0.15 11.05
N GLU A 66 0.19 0.49 11.67
CA GLU A 66 -0.02 1.79 12.29
C GLU A 66 -0.39 2.83 11.23
N LEU A 67 0.31 2.81 10.10
CA LEU A 67 -0.01 3.70 8.97
C LEU A 67 -1.40 3.43 8.41
N LEU A 68 -1.76 2.16 8.32
CA LEU A 68 -3.10 1.75 7.86
C LEU A 68 -4.18 2.33 8.77
N ARG A 69 -4.03 2.18 10.08
CA ARG A 69 -4.98 2.71 11.05
C ARG A 69 -5.11 4.22 10.93
N GLU A 70 -3.97 4.91 10.84
CA GLU A 70 -3.96 6.37 10.73
C GLU A 70 -4.62 6.84 9.44
N ALA A 71 -4.37 6.16 8.34
CA ALA A 71 -4.99 6.50 7.06
C ALA A 71 -6.49 6.32 7.10
N ARG A 72 -6.94 5.21 7.65
CA ARG A 72 -8.37 4.91 7.70
C ARG A 72 -9.13 5.79 8.68
N SER A 73 -8.46 6.30 9.70
CA SER A 73 -9.10 7.28 10.60
C SER A 73 -9.39 8.59 9.89
N ARG A 74 -8.69 8.89 8.82
CA ARG A 74 -8.87 10.11 8.03
C ARG A 74 -9.77 9.91 6.81
N ARG A 75 -9.74 8.70 6.25
CA ARG A 75 -10.55 8.38 5.08
C ARG A 75 -10.95 6.90 5.13
N LYS A 76 -12.18 6.64 5.53
CA LYS A 76 -12.69 5.27 5.76
C LYS A 76 -12.77 4.42 4.50
N ASP A 77 -12.97 5.04 3.34
CA ASP A 77 -13.13 4.34 2.08
C ASP A 77 -11.84 4.21 1.28
N LEU A 78 -10.70 4.61 1.84
CA LEU A 78 -9.42 4.49 1.15
C LEU A 78 -9.03 3.01 1.02
N PRO A 79 -8.89 2.48 -0.21
CA PRO A 79 -8.41 1.12 -0.38
C PRO A 79 -6.92 1.04 -0.02
N VAL A 80 -6.57 0.10 0.86
CA VAL A 80 -5.19 -0.14 1.25
C VAL A 80 -4.85 -1.60 1.03
N VAL A 81 -3.76 -1.86 0.31
CA VAL A 81 -3.18 -3.19 0.15
C VAL A 81 -1.93 -3.24 1.02
N VAL A 82 -1.82 -4.26 1.85
CA VAL A 82 -0.64 -4.47 2.70
C VAL A 82 0.26 -5.50 2.05
N ILE A 83 1.56 -5.21 2.01
CA ILE A 83 2.57 -6.17 1.55
C ILE A 83 3.53 -6.44 2.70
N THR A 84 4.18 -7.60 2.70
CA THR A 84 5.02 -8.00 3.82
C THR A 84 6.19 -8.88 3.37
N ARG A 85 7.33 -8.74 4.06
CA ARG A 85 8.51 -9.61 3.85
C ARG A 85 8.38 -10.91 4.61
N ASP A 86 7.65 -10.89 5.73
CA ASP A 86 7.54 -12.01 6.67
C ASP A 86 6.07 -12.36 6.92
N GLY A 87 5.33 -12.60 5.82
CA GLY A 87 3.91 -12.84 5.91
C GLY A 87 3.57 -14.14 6.62
N ASP A 88 2.57 -14.07 7.50
CA ASP A 88 1.99 -15.24 8.13
C ASP A 88 0.47 -15.07 8.23
N TRP A 89 -0.20 -16.13 8.68
CA TRP A 89 -1.65 -16.11 8.81
C TRP A 89 -2.14 -15.03 9.79
N ASN A 90 -1.42 -14.81 10.88
CA ASN A 90 -1.81 -13.81 11.87
C ASN A 90 -1.72 -12.40 11.30
N GLY A 91 -0.66 -12.12 10.53
CA GLY A 91 -0.50 -10.83 9.85
C GLY A 91 -1.60 -10.60 8.83
N TYR A 92 -1.94 -11.62 8.05
CA TYR A 92 -3.02 -11.58 7.09
C TYR A 92 -4.35 -11.22 7.76
N ALA A 93 -4.71 -11.97 8.82
CA ALA A 93 -5.96 -11.76 9.52
C ALA A 93 -6.02 -10.38 10.15
N ARG A 94 -4.90 -9.91 10.71
CA ARG A 94 -4.82 -8.60 11.34
C ARG A 94 -4.99 -7.48 10.32
N ALA A 95 -4.29 -7.58 9.18
CA ALA A 95 -4.39 -6.56 8.14
C ALA A 95 -5.84 -6.43 7.63
N LEU A 96 -6.50 -7.55 7.36
CA LEU A 96 -7.87 -7.52 6.89
C LEU A 96 -8.83 -7.01 7.96
N SER A 97 -8.62 -7.36 9.24
CA SER A 97 -9.45 -6.86 10.33
C SER A 97 -9.30 -5.37 10.54
N GLU A 98 -8.14 -4.81 10.18
CA GLU A 98 -7.88 -3.36 10.23
C GLU A 98 -8.38 -2.63 8.98
N GLY A 99 -8.94 -3.35 8.04
CA GLY A 99 -9.58 -2.77 6.86
C GLY A 99 -8.77 -2.81 5.57
N ALA A 100 -7.65 -3.53 5.53
CA ALA A 100 -6.92 -3.73 4.27
C ALA A 100 -7.78 -4.53 3.30
N VAL A 101 -7.71 -4.20 2.02
CA VAL A 101 -8.46 -4.94 1.00
C VAL A 101 -7.76 -6.23 0.61
N ASP A 102 -6.44 -6.29 0.78
CA ASP A 102 -5.68 -7.51 0.55
C ASP A 102 -4.31 -7.44 1.22
N TYR A 103 -3.59 -8.58 1.19
CA TYR A 103 -2.32 -8.75 1.90
C TYR A 103 -1.46 -9.74 1.11
N PHE A 104 -0.29 -9.31 0.66
CA PHE A 104 0.59 -10.12 -0.19
C PHE A 104 2.00 -10.21 0.35
N PRO A 105 2.65 -11.38 0.25
CA PRO A 105 4.08 -11.47 0.54
C PRO A 105 4.91 -10.85 -0.59
N THR A 106 6.10 -10.37 -0.26
CA THR A 106 7.05 -9.89 -1.27
C THR A 106 8.07 -11.00 -1.58
N PRO A 107 8.52 -11.14 -2.83
CA PRO A 107 8.12 -10.36 -4.00
C PRO A 107 6.66 -10.62 -4.38
N VAL A 108 5.95 -9.54 -4.69
CA VAL A 108 4.51 -9.63 -4.94
C VAL A 108 4.25 -10.22 -6.32
N ASN A 109 3.31 -11.15 -6.39
CA ASN A 109 2.87 -11.70 -7.67
C ASN A 109 2.15 -10.60 -8.46
N ARG A 110 2.64 -10.34 -9.68
CA ARG A 110 2.15 -9.26 -10.52
C ARG A 110 0.66 -9.36 -10.80
N GLU A 111 0.22 -10.54 -11.22
CA GLU A 111 -1.19 -10.76 -11.60
C GLU A 111 -2.12 -10.60 -10.40
N GLU A 112 -1.73 -11.15 -9.25
CA GLU A 112 -2.53 -11.03 -8.04
C GLU A 112 -2.64 -9.60 -7.58
N LEU A 113 -1.53 -8.85 -7.62
CA LEU A 113 -1.54 -7.44 -7.24
C LEU A 113 -2.44 -6.62 -8.15
N LEU A 114 -2.30 -6.78 -9.46
CA LEU A 114 -3.09 -6.01 -10.43
C LEU A 114 -4.58 -6.31 -10.31
N LYS A 115 -4.92 -7.57 -10.04
CA LYS A 115 -6.30 -7.97 -9.81
C LYS A 115 -6.89 -7.29 -8.59
N ALA A 116 -6.13 -7.25 -7.49
CA ALA A 116 -6.56 -6.60 -6.26
C ALA A 116 -6.73 -5.09 -6.47
N VAL A 117 -5.79 -4.46 -7.15
CA VAL A 117 -5.84 -3.03 -7.43
C VAL A 117 -7.03 -2.68 -8.33
N GLU A 118 -7.22 -3.43 -9.42
CA GLU A 118 -8.35 -3.21 -10.32
C GLU A 118 -9.68 -3.38 -9.61
N GLY A 119 -9.82 -4.42 -8.79
CA GLY A 119 -11.03 -4.66 -8.04
C GLY A 119 -11.34 -3.56 -7.04
N ALA A 120 -10.32 -3.05 -6.38
CA ALA A 120 -10.48 -1.98 -5.38
C ALA A 120 -10.85 -0.63 -6.02
N LEU A 121 -10.43 -0.41 -7.27
CA LEU A 121 -10.67 0.84 -7.98
C LEU A 121 -11.86 0.79 -8.95
N ALA A 122 -12.50 -0.34 -9.04
CA ALA A 122 -13.64 -0.53 -9.93
C ALA A 122 -14.88 0.25 -9.46
#